data_80038ded181d2e61f13f5f713eda63cf
#
_entry.id   80038ded181d2e61f13f5f713eda63cf
#
_cell.length_a   1.000
_cell.length_b   1.000
_cell.length_c   1.000
_cell.angle_alpha   90.00
_cell.angle_beta   90.00
_cell.angle_gamma   90.00
#
_symmetry.space_group_name_H-M   'P 1'
#
loop_
_entity.id
_entity.type
_entity.pdbx_description
1 polymer ?
#
loop_
_entity_poly.entity_id
_entity_poly.type
_entity_poly.pdbx_seq_one_letter_code
_entity_poly.pdbx_strand_id
1 'polypeptide(L)'
;VAKFNVENEHVEVEIEKLYKFSPELVYEAWTKKDLLKQWFMTSARTNKEIEADVKEGGKYRIVDQQRNGKVNVIEGIYESLVMDEYVKMTIGMPGLSETQDVIEVEFFERETGGTQMLFYYRALVEKERRFTNLEYKQKKKEYHDAMVHGFELMFDKMYHVIETSTQQ
;
A
#
# COMPACT_ATOMS: atom_id res chain seq x y z
N VAL A 1 11.68 6.29 25.49
CA VAL A 1 10.21 6.21 25.49
C VAL A 1 9.70 6.95 24.27
N ALA A 2 9.04 6.24 23.39
CA ALA A 2 8.40 6.86 22.26
C ALA A 2 7.27 7.75 22.79
N LYS A 3 7.51 9.05 22.80
CA LYS A 3 6.48 9.99 23.18
C LYS A 3 5.56 10.19 22.01
N PHE A 4 4.30 10.09 22.24
CA PHE A 4 3.29 10.36 21.24
C PHE A 4 3.25 11.85 20.95
N ASN A 5 3.60 12.23 19.73
CA ASN A 5 3.59 13.62 19.32
C ASN A 5 2.20 14.00 18.76
N VAL A 6 1.39 14.67 19.57
CA VAL A 6 0.04 15.09 19.16
C VAL A 6 0.04 16.20 18.12
N GLU A 7 1.17 16.92 17.99
CA GLU A 7 1.28 17.98 16.99
C GLU A 7 1.60 17.43 15.60
N ASN A 8 2.13 16.20 15.55
CA ASN A 8 2.41 15.53 14.27
C ASN A 8 1.12 14.94 13.72
N GLU A 9 0.62 15.51 12.65
CA GLU A 9 -0.61 15.09 12.00
C GLU A 9 -0.46 13.84 11.12
N HIS A 10 0.72 13.26 11.04
CA HIS A 10 0.95 12.06 10.24
C HIS A 10 0.86 10.78 11.06
N VAL A 11 0.39 9.73 10.40
CA VAL A 11 0.43 8.36 10.91
C VAL A 11 1.38 7.57 10.04
N GLU A 12 2.29 6.85 10.66
CA GLU A 12 3.28 6.02 9.96
C GLU A 12 3.02 4.55 10.28
N VAL A 13 3.03 3.71 9.24
CA VAL A 13 2.85 2.27 9.35
C VAL A 13 4.10 1.60 8.79
N GLU A 14 4.67 0.67 9.55
CA GLU A 14 5.81 -0.13 9.12
C GLU A 14 5.44 -1.61 9.20
N ILE A 15 5.64 -2.35 8.12
CA ILE A 15 5.37 -3.79 8.08
C ILE A 15 6.55 -4.48 7.42
N GLU A 16 7.08 -5.51 8.10
CA GLU A 16 8.10 -6.38 7.55
C GLU A 16 7.48 -7.72 7.18
N LYS A 17 7.78 -8.20 5.97
CA LYS A 17 7.34 -9.51 5.50
C LYS A 17 8.51 -10.30 4.94
N LEU A 18 8.53 -11.58 5.24
CA LEU A 18 9.51 -12.52 4.69
C LEU A 18 8.80 -13.44 3.70
N TYR A 19 9.31 -13.49 2.48
CA TYR A 19 8.73 -14.29 1.41
C TYR A 19 9.74 -15.31 0.89
N LYS A 20 9.23 -16.47 0.45
CA LYS A 20 10.06 -17.49 -0.21
C LYS A 20 10.42 -17.13 -1.65
N PHE A 21 9.74 -16.12 -2.20
CA PHE A 21 9.92 -15.68 -3.59
C PHE A 21 11.14 -14.76 -3.71
N SER A 22 11.78 -14.74 -4.90
CA SER A 22 12.90 -13.84 -5.16
C SER A 22 12.45 -12.36 -5.14
N PRO A 23 13.37 -11.43 -4.90
CA PRO A 23 13.04 -9.99 -4.98
C PRO A 23 12.45 -9.58 -6.32
N GLU A 24 12.87 -10.19 -7.41
CA GLU A 24 12.31 -9.95 -8.74
C GLU A 24 10.80 -10.23 -8.76
N LEU A 25 10.37 -11.37 -8.22
CA LEU A 25 8.96 -11.75 -8.21
C LEU A 25 8.12 -10.83 -7.31
N VAL A 26 8.66 -10.46 -6.16
CA VAL A 26 7.93 -9.57 -5.24
C VAL A 26 7.84 -8.16 -5.83
N TYR A 27 8.92 -7.68 -6.44
CA TYR A 27 8.94 -6.39 -7.12
C TYR A 27 7.92 -6.36 -8.28
N GLU A 28 7.82 -7.44 -9.07
CA GLU A 28 6.83 -7.56 -10.14
C GLU A 28 5.40 -7.43 -9.63
N ALA A 29 5.11 -7.98 -8.45
CA ALA A 29 3.78 -7.87 -7.85
C ALA A 29 3.39 -6.41 -7.58
N TRP A 30 4.36 -5.54 -7.34
CA TRP A 30 4.16 -4.11 -7.10
C TRP A 30 4.14 -3.27 -8.38
N THR A 31 4.59 -3.82 -9.50
CA THR A 31 4.83 -3.02 -10.72
C THR A 31 4.08 -3.51 -11.95
N LYS A 32 3.69 -4.77 -12.00
CA LYS A 32 2.92 -5.29 -13.14
C LYS A 32 1.42 -5.15 -12.89
N LYS A 33 0.73 -4.45 -13.77
CA LYS A 33 -0.70 -4.19 -13.58
C LYS A 33 -1.56 -5.46 -13.53
N ASP A 34 -1.17 -6.52 -14.25
CA ASP A 34 -1.89 -7.80 -14.22
C ASP A 34 -1.81 -8.48 -12.85
N LEU A 35 -0.76 -8.19 -12.08
CA LEU A 35 -0.63 -8.66 -10.70
C LEU A 35 -1.29 -7.69 -9.73
N LEU A 36 -1.04 -6.39 -9.87
CA LEU A 36 -1.62 -5.34 -9.00
C LEU A 36 -3.14 -5.42 -8.92
N LYS A 37 -3.81 -5.65 -10.04
CA LYS A 37 -5.29 -5.70 -10.08
C LYS A 37 -5.88 -6.82 -9.23
N GLN A 38 -5.06 -7.75 -8.76
CA GLN A 38 -5.53 -8.88 -8.00
C GLN A 38 -5.36 -8.71 -6.49
N TRP A 39 -4.54 -7.77 -6.04
CA TRP A 39 -4.27 -7.63 -4.61
C TRP A 39 -4.18 -6.19 -4.09
N PHE A 40 -3.78 -5.23 -4.93
CA PHE A 40 -3.51 -3.87 -4.46
C PHE A 40 -4.78 -3.01 -4.53
N MET A 41 -5.37 -2.74 -3.38
CA MET A 41 -6.58 -1.91 -3.21
C MET A 41 -7.79 -2.40 -4.01
N THR A 42 -7.76 -3.62 -4.53
CA THR A 42 -8.79 -4.23 -5.34
C THR A 42 -8.63 -5.75 -5.29
N SER A 43 -9.47 -6.47 -6.04
CA SER A 43 -9.34 -7.91 -6.17
C SER A 43 -9.65 -8.34 -7.60
N ALA A 44 -9.32 -9.58 -7.95
CA ALA A 44 -9.62 -10.11 -9.29
C ALA A 44 -11.11 -10.04 -9.63
N ARG A 45 -11.97 -10.13 -8.61
CA ARG A 45 -13.44 -10.10 -8.80
C ARG A 45 -14.00 -8.69 -8.89
N THR A 46 -13.41 -7.74 -8.19
CA THR A 46 -13.96 -6.40 -8.00
C THR A 46 -13.27 -5.33 -8.84
N ASN A 47 -12.13 -5.68 -9.45
CA ASN A 47 -11.41 -4.73 -10.30
C ASN A 47 -12.19 -4.46 -11.59
N LYS A 48 -12.51 -3.20 -11.84
CA LYS A 48 -13.17 -2.75 -13.07
C LYS A 48 -12.20 -2.20 -14.08
N GLU A 49 -11.14 -1.55 -13.60
CA GLU A 49 -10.19 -0.89 -14.47
C GLU A 49 -8.86 -0.77 -13.74
N ILE A 50 -7.77 -0.95 -14.45
CA ILE A 50 -6.45 -0.61 -13.97
C ILE A 50 -5.64 -0.02 -15.11
N GLU A 51 -5.03 1.13 -14.84
CA GLU A 51 -4.06 1.75 -15.73
C GLU A 51 -2.82 2.03 -14.90
N ALA A 52 -1.65 1.73 -15.44
CA ALA A 52 -0.40 1.98 -14.74
C ALA A 52 0.70 2.24 -15.78
N ASP A 53 1.28 3.42 -15.69
CA ASP A 53 2.47 3.79 -16.44
C ASP A 53 3.66 3.64 -15.50
N VAL A 54 4.26 2.45 -15.50
CA VAL A 54 5.26 2.07 -14.50
C VAL A 54 6.64 2.60 -14.91
N LYS A 55 6.84 3.86 -14.59
CA LYS A 55 8.11 4.58 -14.73
C LYS A 55 8.12 5.72 -13.73
N GLU A 56 9.28 6.29 -13.45
CA GLU A 56 9.36 7.45 -12.55
C GLU A 56 8.53 8.60 -13.13
N GLY A 57 7.65 9.15 -12.31
CA GLY A 57 6.69 10.17 -12.71
C GLY A 57 5.42 9.61 -13.39
N GLY A 58 5.36 8.31 -13.64
CA GLY A 58 4.18 7.69 -14.26
C GLY A 58 3.01 7.59 -13.31
N LYS A 59 1.81 7.70 -13.86
CA LYS A 59 0.56 7.66 -13.07
C LYS A 59 -0.06 6.28 -13.12
N TYR A 60 -0.79 5.94 -12.04
CA TYR A 60 -1.64 4.76 -12.03
C TYR A 60 -3.03 5.09 -11.54
N ARG A 61 -4.00 4.30 -11.97
CA ARG A 61 -5.40 4.44 -11.58
C ARG A 61 -6.05 3.07 -11.49
N ILE A 62 -6.75 2.84 -10.39
CA ILE A 62 -7.45 1.59 -10.12
C ILE A 62 -8.91 1.92 -9.82
N VAL A 63 -9.83 1.23 -10.47
CA VAL A 63 -11.26 1.34 -10.17
C VAL A 63 -11.72 0.00 -9.61
N ASP A 64 -12.21 0.04 -8.39
CA ASP A 64 -12.70 -1.11 -7.64
C ASP A 64 -14.20 -0.95 -7.39
N GLN A 65 -15.00 -1.95 -7.78
CA GLN A 65 -16.44 -1.94 -7.55
C GLN A 65 -16.83 -3.11 -6.67
N GLN A 66 -17.29 -2.80 -5.47
CA GLN A 66 -17.74 -3.81 -4.51
C GLN A 66 -19.10 -4.38 -4.91
N ARG A 67 -19.45 -5.54 -4.32
CA ARG A 67 -20.71 -6.23 -4.60
C ARG A 67 -21.94 -5.35 -4.36
N ASN A 68 -21.88 -4.45 -3.37
CA ASN A 68 -22.96 -3.52 -3.06
C ASN A 68 -23.06 -2.36 -4.07
N GLY A 69 -22.24 -2.35 -5.10
CA GLY A 69 -22.19 -1.29 -6.10
C GLY A 69 -21.32 -0.11 -5.75
N LYS A 70 -20.74 -0.07 -4.55
CA LYS A 70 -19.84 1.01 -4.15
C LYS A 70 -18.58 0.99 -5.00
N VAL A 71 -18.23 2.14 -5.57
CA VAL A 71 -17.05 2.29 -6.41
C VAL A 71 -15.99 3.10 -5.68
N ASN A 72 -14.78 2.56 -5.63
CA ASN A 72 -13.61 3.25 -5.11
C ASN A 72 -12.63 3.50 -6.25
N VAL A 73 -12.08 4.70 -6.30
CA VAL A 73 -11.04 5.07 -7.27
C VAL A 73 -9.77 5.34 -6.49
N ILE A 74 -8.70 4.66 -6.87
CA ILE A 74 -7.37 4.83 -6.26
C ILE A 74 -6.44 5.36 -7.34
N GLU A 75 -5.75 6.45 -7.04
CA GLU A 75 -4.83 7.08 -7.98
C GLU A 75 -3.53 7.45 -7.29
N GLY A 76 -2.46 7.49 -8.06
CA GLY A 76 -1.17 7.93 -7.55
C GLY A 76 -0.13 8.02 -8.65
N ILE A 77 1.10 8.25 -8.22
CA ILE A 77 2.26 8.42 -9.09
C ILE A 77 3.37 7.51 -8.56
N TYR A 78 4.11 6.88 -9.47
CA TYR A 78 5.37 6.23 -9.14
C TYR A 78 6.44 7.32 -9.05
N GLU A 79 6.92 7.62 -7.85
CA GLU A 79 7.92 8.68 -7.66
C GLU A 79 9.34 8.17 -7.89
N SER A 80 9.63 6.95 -7.47
CA SER A 80 10.96 6.36 -7.63
C SER A 80 10.85 4.85 -7.80
N LEU A 81 11.63 4.31 -8.72
CA LEU A 81 11.68 2.88 -8.98
C LEU A 81 13.13 2.46 -9.16
N VAL A 82 13.57 1.48 -8.37
CA VAL A 82 14.85 0.80 -8.57
C VAL A 82 14.53 -0.68 -8.72
N MET A 83 14.79 -1.21 -9.91
CA MET A 83 14.38 -2.57 -10.27
C MET A 83 14.80 -3.58 -9.19
N ASP A 84 13.83 -4.38 -8.73
CA ASP A 84 14.01 -5.43 -7.74
C ASP A 84 14.46 -4.96 -6.34
N GLU A 85 14.59 -3.65 -6.12
CA GLU A 85 15.10 -3.11 -4.86
C GLU A 85 14.18 -2.12 -4.16
N TYR A 86 13.44 -1.27 -4.90
CA TYR A 86 12.75 -0.17 -4.27
C TYR A 86 11.58 0.36 -5.11
N VAL A 87 10.47 0.65 -4.42
CA VAL A 87 9.31 1.36 -5.01
C VAL A 87 8.91 2.48 -4.06
N LYS A 88 8.78 3.69 -4.59
CA LYS A 88 8.14 4.80 -3.89
C LYS A 88 6.98 5.28 -4.74
N MET A 89 5.80 5.32 -4.15
CA MET A 89 4.59 5.72 -4.86
C MET A 89 3.68 6.52 -3.95
N THR A 90 2.86 7.37 -4.54
CA THR A 90 1.78 8.02 -3.80
C THR A 90 0.50 7.19 -3.96
N ILE A 91 -0.42 7.39 -3.03
CA ILE A 91 -1.72 6.75 -3.07
C ILE A 91 -2.77 7.72 -2.55
N GLY A 92 -3.83 7.89 -3.32
CA GLY A 92 -4.94 8.73 -2.96
C GLY A 92 -6.26 8.15 -3.42
N MET A 93 -7.34 8.56 -2.76
CA MET A 93 -8.70 8.18 -3.11
C MET A 93 -9.49 9.47 -3.34
N PRO A 94 -9.46 10.02 -4.57
CA PRO A 94 -10.02 11.35 -4.83
C PRO A 94 -11.50 11.50 -4.48
N GLY A 95 -12.25 10.39 -4.46
CA GLY A 95 -13.65 10.42 -4.03
C GLY A 95 -13.86 10.59 -2.53
N LEU A 96 -12.80 10.39 -1.72
CA LEU A 96 -12.88 10.44 -0.25
C LEU A 96 -12.04 11.57 0.34
N SER A 97 -10.94 11.91 -0.29
CA SER A 97 -9.99 12.91 0.24
C SER A 97 -9.17 13.52 -0.90
N GLU A 98 -8.75 14.76 -0.71
CA GLU A 98 -7.84 15.42 -1.64
C GLU A 98 -6.37 15.14 -1.35
N THR A 99 -6.09 14.49 -0.20
CA THR A 99 -4.72 14.19 0.20
C THR A 99 -4.17 12.96 -0.50
N GLN A 100 -2.85 12.95 -0.68
CA GLN A 100 -2.11 11.79 -1.20
C GLN A 100 -1.19 11.29 -0.09
N ASP A 101 -1.27 9.99 0.15
CA ASP A 101 -0.38 9.33 1.10
C ASP A 101 0.85 8.79 0.36
N VAL A 102 1.85 8.35 1.11
CA VAL A 102 3.11 7.86 0.54
C VAL A 102 3.31 6.40 0.94
N ILE A 103 3.71 5.60 -0.03
CA ILE A 103 4.14 4.21 0.18
C ILE A 103 5.59 4.10 -0.26
N GLU A 104 6.42 3.47 0.57
CA GLU A 104 7.79 3.09 0.21
C GLU A 104 7.97 1.60 0.51
N VAL A 105 8.56 0.88 -0.42
CA VAL A 105 8.81 -0.55 -0.25
C VAL A 105 10.24 -0.85 -0.65
N GLU A 106 10.97 -1.52 0.25
CA GLU A 106 12.32 -2.00 -0.03
C GLU A 106 12.33 -3.52 -0.08
N PHE A 107 13.12 -4.06 -1.00
CA PHE A 107 13.23 -5.50 -1.21
C PHE A 107 14.69 -5.91 -1.02
N PHE A 108 14.94 -6.81 -0.07
CA PHE A 108 16.28 -7.33 0.22
C PHE A 108 16.29 -8.83 -0.04
N GLU A 109 17.31 -9.29 -0.76
CA GLU A 109 17.48 -10.71 -0.98
C GLU A 109 17.97 -11.38 0.31
N ARG A 110 17.32 -12.49 0.69
CA ARG A 110 17.73 -13.31 1.83
C ARG A 110 18.71 -14.38 1.36
N GLU A 111 19.51 -14.90 2.29
CA GLU A 111 20.47 -15.98 2.01
C GLU A 111 19.79 -17.22 1.41
N THR A 112 18.52 -17.44 1.72
CA THR A 112 17.70 -18.54 1.19
C THR A 112 17.25 -18.33 -0.25
N GLY A 113 17.51 -17.16 -0.84
CA GLY A 113 16.99 -16.77 -2.16
C GLY A 113 15.62 -16.09 -2.09
N GLY A 114 15.01 -16.03 -0.90
CA GLY A 114 13.76 -15.32 -0.69
C GLY A 114 13.96 -13.82 -0.52
N THR A 115 12.91 -13.16 -0.07
CA THR A 115 12.88 -11.70 0.06
C THR A 115 12.47 -11.27 1.45
N GLN A 116 13.17 -10.27 1.98
CA GLN A 116 12.70 -9.45 3.10
C GLN A 116 12.10 -8.19 2.47
N MET A 117 10.82 -7.97 2.68
CA MET A 117 10.11 -6.77 2.21
C MET A 117 9.86 -5.85 3.39
N LEU A 118 10.35 -4.62 3.29
CA LEU A 118 10.07 -3.58 4.28
C LEU A 118 9.09 -2.60 3.66
N PHE A 119 7.90 -2.52 4.24
CA PHE A 119 6.83 -1.66 3.78
C PHE A 119 6.65 -0.50 4.74
N TYR A 120 6.57 0.70 4.19
CA TYR A 120 6.35 1.93 4.92
C TYR A 120 5.19 2.70 4.28
N TYR A 121 4.27 3.15 5.13
CA TYR A 121 3.11 3.93 4.70
C TYR A 121 2.97 5.15 5.60
N ARG A 122 2.75 6.31 5.00
CA ARG A 122 2.59 7.56 5.73
C ARG A 122 1.35 8.28 5.23
N ALA A 123 0.47 8.62 6.17
CA ALA A 123 -0.79 9.29 5.89
C ALA A 123 -0.98 10.50 6.78
N LEU A 124 -1.70 11.49 6.26
CA LEU A 124 -2.13 12.66 7.03
C LEU A 124 -3.44 12.34 7.73
N VAL A 125 -3.50 12.57 9.05
CA VAL A 125 -4.73 12.49 9.84
C VAL A 125 -4.85 13.82 10.56
N GLU A 126 -5.62 14.74 9.99
CA GLU A 126 -5.76 16.09 10.51
C GLU A 126 -6.43 16.11 11.89
N LYS A 127 -5.92 16.98 12.76
CA LYS A 127 -6.52 17.23 14.06
C LYS A 127 -7.69 18.19 13.89
N GLU A 128 -8.90 17.67 14.09
CA GLU A 128 -10.11 18.51 14.11
C GLU A 128 -10.16 19.33 15.40
N ARG A 129 -10.64 20.56 15.32
CA ARG A 129 -10.73 21.47 16.48
C ARG A 129 -11.55 20.91 17.63
N ARG A 130 -12.55 20.10 17.31
CA ARG A 130 -13.43 19.48 18.31
C ARG A 130 -12.76 18.40 19.15
N PHE A 131 -11.61 17.88 18.69
CA PHE A 131 -10.92 16.82 19.42
C PHE A 131 -10.02 17.38 20.51
N THR A 132 -10.07 16.75 21.67
CA THR A 132 -9.02 16.91 22.69
C THR A 132 -7.75 16.22 22.19
N ASN A 133 -6.62 16.52 22.83
CA ASN A 133 -5.36 15.84 22.49
C ASN A 133 -5.49 14.33 22.67
N LEU A 134 -6.20 13.88 23.70
CA LEU A 134 -6.40 12.46 23.96
C LEU A 134 -7.27 11.81 22.87
N GLU A 135 -8.35 12.47 22.47
CA GLU A 135 -9.24 11.97 21.42
C GLU A 135 -8.49 11.88 20.08
N TYR A 136 -7.68 12.87 19.76
CA TYR A 136 -6.87 12.88 18.54
C TYR A 136 -5.84 11.75 18.55
N LYS A 137 -5.18 11.53 19.68
CA LYS A 137 -4.24 10.45 19.90
C LYS A 137 -4.89 9.09 19.65
N GLN A 138 -6.09 8.90 20.20
CA GLN A 138 -6.88 7.68 20.04
C GLN A 138 -7.28 7.48 18.58
N LYS A 139 -7.70 8.53 17.89
CA LYS A 139 -8.09 8.46 16.49
C LYS A 139 -6.91 8.06 15.60
N LYS A 140 -5.72 8.62 15.85
CA LYS A 140 -4.52 8.25 15.09
C LYS A 140 -4.15 6.78 15.32
N LYS A 141 -4.29 6.30 16.56
CA LYS A 141 -4.03 4.89 16.87
C LYS A 141 -5.00 3.97 16.15
N GLU A 142 -6.28 4.30 16.17
CA GLU A 142 -7.31 3.51 15.47
C GLU A 142 -7.05 3.47 13.97
N TYR A 143 -6.68 4.60 13.38
CA TYR A 143 -6.33 4.68 11.98
C TYR A 143 -5.11 3.81 11.67
N HIS A 144 -4.05 3.91 12.47
CA HIS A 144 -2.84 3.10 12.33
C HIS A 144 -3.19 1.60 12.35
N ASP A 145 -3.95 1.17 13.35
CA ASP A 145 -4.29 -0.24 13.52
C ASP A 145 -5.16 -0.76 12.35
N ALA A 146 -6.08 0.07 11.87
CA ALA A 146 -6.92 -0.27 10.72
C ALA A 146 -6.08 -0.40 9.44
N MET A 147 -5.10 0.48 9.25
CA MET A 147 -4.24 0.41 8.07
C MET A 147 -3.31 -0.79 8.11
N VAL A 148 -2.75 -1.11 9.27
CA VAL A 148 -1.95 -2.33 9.45
C VAL A 148 -2.78 -3.56 9.06
N HIS A 149 -3.97 -3.66 9.60
CA HIS A 149 -4.87 -4.78 9.31
C HIS A 149 -5.19 -4.89 7.82
N GLY A 150 -5.54 -3.77 7.19
CA GLY A 150 -5.86 -3.73 5.77
C GLY A 150 -4.69 -4.14 4.87
N PHE A 151 -3.50 -3.62 5.15
CA PHE A 151 -2.31 -3.99 4.37
C PHE A 151 -1.88 -5.43 4.60
N GLU A 152 -2.00 -5.94 5.84
CA GLU A 152 -1.71 -7.35 6.10
C GLU A 152 -2.61 -8.27 5.27
N LEU A 153 -3.89 -7.94 5.15
CA LEU A 153 -4.82 -8.70 4.30
C LEU A 153 -4.43 -8.61 2.82
N MET A 154 -4.02 -7.43 2.37
CA MET A 154 -3.56 -7.24 0.99
C MET A 154 -2.28 -8.05 0.71
N PHE A 155 -1.35 -8.09 1.66
CA PHE A 155 -0.12 -8.85 1.49
C PHE A 155 -0.37 -10.35 1.47
N ASP A 156 -1.37 -10.85 2.20
CA ASP A 156 -1.78 -12.25 2.11
C ASP A 156 -2.30 -12.56 0.71
N LYS A 157 -3.10 -11.66 0.12
CA LYS A 157 -3.55 -11.81 -1.27
C LYS A 157 -2.38 -11.76 -2.25
N MET A 158 -1.45 -10.83 -2.04
CA MET A 158 -0.25 -10.70 -2.88
C MET A 158 0.54 -12.01 -2.89
N TYR A 159 0.72 -12.62 -1.72
CA TYR A 159 1.41 -13.90 -1.61
C TYR A 159 0.77 -14.96 -2.51
N HIS A 160 -0.54 -15.11 -2.44
CA HIS A 160 -1.27 -16.09 -3.25
C HIS A 160 -1.20 -15.77 -4.74
N VAL A 161 -1.23 -14.50 -5.10
CA VAL A 161 -1.10 -14.06 -6.50
C VAL A 161 0.26 -14.45 -7.07
N ILE A 162 1.34 -14.18 -6.32
CA ILE A 162 2.69 -14.55 -6.74
C ILE A 162 2.81 -16.06 -6.84
N GLU A 163 2.33 -16.79 -5.82
CA GLU A 163 2.40 -18.24 -5.81
C GLU A 163 1.69 -18.86 -7.01
N THR A 164 0.50 -18.38 -7.32
CA THR A 164 -0.28 -18.86 -8.47
C THR A 164 0.41 -18.53 -9.80
N SER A 165 0.98 -17.33 -9.93
CA SER A 165 1.65 -16.91 -11.17
C SER A 165 2.92 -17.72 -11.45
N THR A 166 3.59 -18.22 -10.41
CA THR A 166 4.83 -18.99 -10.57
C THR A 166 4.59 -20.47 -10.84
N GLN A 167 3.35 -20.95 -10.68
CA GLN A 167 2.97 -22.34 -10.96
C GLN A 167 2.57 -22.60 -12.41
N GLN A 168 2.56 -21.55 -13.23
CA GLN A 168 2.18 -21.68 -14.64
C GLN A 168 3.36 -21.94 -15.56
#